data_e26f3cc2896679b97f0e03da83708f71
#
_entry.id   e26f3cc2896679b97f0e03da83708f71
#
_cell.length_a   1.000
_cell.length_b   1.000
_cell.length_c   1.000
_cell.angle_alpha   90.00
_cell.angle_beta   90.00
_cell.angle_gamma   90.00
#
_symmetry.space_group_name_H-M   'P 1'
#
loop_
_entity.id
_entity.type
_entity.pdbx_description
1 polymer ?
#
loop_
_entity_poly.entity_id
_entity_poly.type
_entity_poly.pdbx_seq_one_letter_code
_entity_poly.pdbx_strand_id
1 'polypeptide(L)' 'MSGTTTQKKPSAAQRAWLTRGLDQPGGKLPLFDLEGQRVNSKMVRNCLDLGWAEPWFENPLKPHWLVCKITDAGRKAVNA' A
#
# COMPACT_ATOMS: atom_id res chain seq x y z
N MET A 1 23.12 -4.70 -11.16
CA MET A 1 22.63 -4.42 -10.84
C MET A 1 21.94 -4.67 -10.46
N SER A 2 21.79 -4.70 -10.30
CA SER A 2 21.13 -4.69 -9.92
C SER A 2 20.36 -4.82 -9.63
N GLY A 3 20.20 -5.04 -9.59
CA GLY A 3 19.48 -5.03 -9.31
C GLY A 3 18.72 -5.12 -8.91
N THR A 4 18.93 -4.99 -8.82
CA THR A 4 18.21 -4.88 -8.17
C THR A 4 17.23 -4.60 -8.30
N THR A 5 17.05 -4.82 -8.67
CA THR A 5 16.26 -4.45 -8.72
C THR A 5 15.31 -4.28 -8.38
N THR A 6 15.57 -4.62 -8.13
CA THR A 6 14.55 -4.25 -7.36
C THR A 6 13.33 -3.73 -8.00
N GLN A 7 12.24 -3.95 -7.42
CA GLN A 7 10.99 -3.46 -7.93
C GLN A 7 10.93 -1.95 -7.84
N LYS A 8 10.89 -1.29 -8.98
CA LYS A 8 10.88 0.16 -9.02
C LYS A 8 9.51 0.74 -9.22
N LYS A 9 8.61 -0.03 -9.82
CA LYS A 9 7.29 0.45 -10.14
C LYS A 9 6.25 -0.49 -9.58
N PRO A 10 5.16 0.05 -9.04
CA PRO A 10 4.10 -0.82 -8.55
C PRO A 10 3.41 -1.56 -9.69
N SER A 11 2.94 -2.75 -9.38
CA SER A 11 2.09 -3.48 -10.30
C SER A 11 0.76 -2.72 -10.45
N ALA A 12 -0.07 -3.15 -11.40
CA ALA A 12 -1.38 -2.52 -11.59
C ALA A 12 -2.21 -2.56 -10.31
N ALA A 13 -2.20 -3.69 -9.62
CA ALA A 13 -2.97 -3.82 -8.38
C ALA A 13 -2.42 -2.94 -7.29
N GLN A 14 -1.10 -2.87 -7.15
CA GLN A 14 -0.46 -2.04 -6.16
C GLN A 14 -0.73 -0.56 -6.43
N ARG A 15 -0.61 -0.16 -7.70
CA ARG A 15 -0.85 1.22 -8.08
C ARG A 15 -2.30 1.63 -7.81
N ALA A 16 -3.24 0.75 -8.13
CA ALA A 16 -4.65 1.05 -7.91
C ALA A 16 -4.93 1.27 -6.42
N TRP A 17 -4.35 0.43 -5.57
CA TRP A 17 -4.53 0.54 -4.14
C TRP A 17 -3.86 1.79 -3.58
N LEU A 18 -2.59 1.99 -3.91
CA LEU A 18 -1.83 3.12 -3.38
C LEU A 18 -2.42 4.45 -3.82
N THR A 19 -2.86 4.53 -5.07
CA THR A 19 -3.44 5.76 -5.59
C THR A 19 -4.65 6.21 -4.79
N ARG A 20 -5.40 5.28 -4.25
CA ARG A 20 -6.57 5.63 -3.46
C ARG A 20 -6.20 6.36 -2.18
N GLY A 21 -4.98 6.16 -1.68
CA GLY A 21 -4.52 6.88 -0.51
C GLY A 21 -4.18 8.33 -0.79
N LEU A 22 -3.95 8.69 -2.05
CA LEU A 22 -3.59 10.05 -2.39
C LEU A 22 -4.71 11.04 -2.10
N ASP A 23 -5.96 10.57 -2.19
CA ASP A 23 -7.12 11.42 -2.00
C ASP A 23 -7.67 11.38 -0.58
N GLN A 24 -7.04 10.62 0.30
CA GLN A 24 -7.54 10.46 1.65
C GLN A 24 -6.72 11.29 2.64
N PRO A 25 -7.39 11.87 3.65
CA PRO A 25 -6.66 12.58 4.70
C PRO A 25 -5.60 11.67 5.33
N GLY A 26 -4.39 12.18 5.43
CA GLY A 26 -3.29 11.40 6.00
C GLY A 26 -2.82 10.25 5.15
N GLY A 27 -3.35 10.08 3.94
CA GLY A 27 -2.91 9.01 3.07
C GLY A 27 -3.48 7.64 3.42
N LYS A 28 -4.61 7.59 4.12
CA LYS A 28 -5.19 6.34 4.56
C LYS A 28 -5.56 5.46 3.38
N LEU A 29 -5.16 4.19 3.45
CA LEU A 29 -5.42 3.23 2.39
C LEU A 29 -6.62 2.35 2.75
N PRO A 30 -7.44 1.99 1.75
CA PRO A 30 -8.67 1.25 2.03
C PRO A 30 -8.40 -0.22 2.32
N LEU A 31 -9.29 -0.84 3.09
CA LEU A 31 -9.24 -2.28 3.34
C LEU A 31 -9.99 -3.06 2.29
N PHE A 32 -10.85 -2.40 1.54
CA PHE A 32 -11.68 -3.05 0.52
C PHE A 32 -11.48 -2.36 -0.81
N ASP A 33 -11.54 -3.14 -1.89
CA ASP A 33 -11.42 -2.59 -3.22
C ASP A 33 -12.76 -1.99 -3.67
N LEU A 34 -12.78 -1.52 -4.92
CA LEU A 34 -13.98 -0.87 -5.45
C LEU A 34 -15.15 -1.84 -5.62
N GLU A 35 -14.87 -3.13 -5.60
CA GLU A 35 -15.89 -4.15 -5.74
C GLU A 35 -16.36 -4.68 -4.40
N GLY A 36 -15.89 -4.10 -3.31
CA GLY A 36 -16.28 -4.50 -1.97
C GLY A 36 -15.55 -5.71 -1.44
N GLN A 37 -14.54 -6.18 -2.16
CA GLN A 37 -13.75 -7.31 -1.71
C GLN A 37 -12.54 -6.85 -0.91
N ARG A 38 -12.11 -7.70 0.02
CA ARG A 38 -10.95 -7.42 0.82
C ARG A 38 -9.71 -7.29 -0.07
N VAL A 39 -8.95 -6.25 0.15
CA VAL A 39 -7.69 -6.06 -0.57
C VAL A 39 -6.77 -7.24 -0.26
N ASN A 40 -6.07 -7.73 -1.29
CA ASN A 40 -5.21 -8.91 -1.17
C ASN A 40 -4.11 -8.65 -0.14
N SER A 41 -4.06 -9.49 0.91
CA SER A 41 -3.12 -9.26 1.99
C SER A 41 -1.67 -9.46 1.56
N LYS A 42 -1.42 -10.32 0.59
CA LYS A 42 -0.07 -10.51 0.10
C LYS A 42 0.41 -9.27 -0.64
N MET A 43 -0.47 -8.64 -1.41
CA MET A 43 -0.15 -7.40 -2.10
C MET A 43 0.14 -6.28 -1.10
N VAL A 44 -0.67 -6.20 -0.04
CA VAL A 44 -0.46 -5.21 1.02
C VAL A 44 0.89 -5.42 1.69
N ARG A 45 1.21 -6.66 2.01
CA ARG A 45 2.49 -6.98 2.64
C ARG A 45 3.65 -6.60 1.75
N ASN A 46 3.52 -6.83 0.44
CA ASN A 46 4.57 -6.41 -0.49
C ASN A 46 4.77 -4.90 -0.46
N CYS A 47 3.69 -4.15 -0.42
CA CYS A 47 3.81 -2.69 -0.35
C CYS A 47 4.47 -2.24 0.95
N LEU A 48 4.16 -2.92 2.05
CA LEU A 48 4.83 -2.62 3.33
C LEU A 48 6.32 -2.92 3.25
N ASP A 49 6.68 -4.06 2.66
CA ASP A 49 8.07 -4.47 2.54
C ASP A 49 8.86 -3.51 1.63
N LEU A 50 8.21 -2.98 0.62
CA LEU A 50 8.85 -2.05 -0.31
C LEU A 50 8.90 -0.63 0.23
N GLY A 51 8.27 -0.37 1.36
CA GLY A 51 8.26 0.95 1.95
C GLY A 51 7.26 1.91 1.33
N TRP A 52 6.36 1.42 0.50
CA TRP A 52 5.36 2.27 -0.14
C TRP A 52 4.15 2.52 0.74
N ALA A 53 3.98 1.69 1.76
CA ALA A 53 2.90 1.83 2.72
C ALA A 53 3.46 1.53 4.11
N GLU A 54 2.78 2.03 5.14
CA GLU A 54 3.14 1.72 6.51
C GLU A 54 1.88 1.61 7.33
N PRO A 55 1.92 0.92 8.48
CA PRO A 55 0.73 0.81 9.32
C PRO A 55 0.26 2.18 9.78
N TRP A 56 -1.05 2.40 9.72
CA TRP A 56 -1.64 3.62 10.25
C TRP A 56 -1.40 3.68 11.77
N PHE A 57 -1.63 2.55 12.41
CA PHE A 57 -1.28 2.36 13.80
C PHE A 57 -1.35 0.86 14.06
N GLU A 58 -0.70 0.42 15.12
CA GLU A 58 -0.71 -0.99 15.46
C GLU A 58 -2.02 -1.36 16.14
N ASN A 59 -2.53 -2.53 15.77
CA ASN A 59 -3.72 -3.05 16.40
C ASN A 59 -3.48 -4.52 16.74
N PRO A 60 -2.93 -4.81 17.93
CA PRO A 60 -2.59 -6.17 18.28
C PRO A 60 -3.78 -7.11 18.41
N LEU A 61 -4.98 -6.56 18.60
CA LEU A 61 -6.16 -7.38 18.74
C LEU A 61 -6.70 -7.89 17.42
N LYS A 62 -6.41 -7.19 16.32
CA LYS A 62 -6.94 -7.57 15.02
C LYS A 62 -5.89 -7.35 13.93
N PRO A 63 -4.87 -8.19 13.93
CA PRO A 63 -3.78 -7.99 12.97
C PRO A 63 -4.20 -8.14 11.51
N HIS A 64 -5.28 -8.86 11.22
CA HIS A 64 -5.73 -8.97 9.84
C HIS A 64 -6.47 -7.73 9.36
N TRP A 65 -6.78 -6.83 10.26
CA TRP A 65 -7.45 -5.58 9.90
C TRP A 65 -6.48 -4.42 9.91
N LEU A 66 -5.26 -4.70 9.52
CA LEU A 66 -4.22 -3.69 9.52
C LEU A 66 -4.57 -2.58 8.53
N VAL A 67 -4.81 -1.39 9.09
CA VAL A 67 -5.04 -0.21 8.27
C VAL A 67 -3.70 0.42 7.98
N CYS A 68 -3.48 0.77 6.71
CA CYS A 68 -2.21 1.32 6.27
C CYS A 68 -2.39 2.73 5.74
N LYS A 69 -1.26 3.42 5.57
CA LYS A 69 -1.23 4.71 4.90
C LYS A 69 -0.11 4.69 3.88
N ILE A 70 -0.26 5.51 2.84
CA ILE A 70 0.76 5.61 1.81
C ILE A 70 1.90 6.45 2.37
N THR A 71 3.13 6.05 2.04
CA THR A 71 4.33 6.78 2.46
C THR A 71 4.73 7.76 1.37
N ASP A 72 5.74 8.60 1.68
CA ASP A 72 6.31 9.47 0.66
C ASP A 72 6.90 8.65 -0.48
N ALA A 73 7.53 7.53 -0.15
CA ALA A 73 8.07 6.64 -1.19
C ALA A 73 6.94 6.08 -2.05
N GLY A 74 5.81 5.74 -1.43
CA GLY A 74 4.66 5.27 -2.18
C GLY A 74 4.10 6.32 -3.11
N ARG A 75 4.03 7.57 -2.64
CA ARG A 75 3.56 8.67 -3.48
C ARG A 75 4.45 8.85 -4.70
N LYS A 76 5.76 8.78 -4.49
CA LYS A 76 6.70 8.89 -5.61
C LYS A 76 6.55 7.73 -6.57
N ALA A 77 6.32 6.53 -6.05
CA ALA A 77 6.21 5.34 -6.90
C ALA A 77 5.01 5.44 -7.83
N VAL A 78 3.86 5.93 -7.32
CA VAL A 78 2.66 6.00 -8.17
C VAL A 78 2.68 7.22 -9.09
N ASN A 79 3.51 8.20 -8.79
CA ASN A 79 3.65 9.39 -9.65
C ASN A 79 4.76 9.25 -10.67
N ALA A 80 5.52 8.19 -10.59
CA ALA A 80 6.65 7.98 -11.50
C ALA A 80 6.19 7.57 -12.89
#